data_6dcae655bcd2c92552f6eb2031424fe2
#
_entry.id   6dcae655bcd2c92552f6eb2031424fe2
#
_cell.length_a   1.000
_cell.length_b   1.000
_cell.length_c   1.000
_cell.angle_alpha   90.00
_cell.angle_beta   90.00
_cell.angle_gamma   90.00
#
_symmetry.space_group_name_H-M   'P 1'
#
loop_
_entity.id
_entity.type
_entity.pdbx_description
1 polymer ?
#
loop_
_entity_poly.entity_id
_entity_poly.type
_entity_poly.pdbx_seq_one_letter_code
_entity_poly.pdbx_strand_id
1 'polypeptide(L)'
;ESKKMVIFQKPNNNYFGIKQMIENDLIQTFDDYSTKMEELVRELSASPIPKIGVFRLREDGKGENKLTILRRICDNYKVSCKLYDKDAGDEELTNAIETKPTKSRVIIIKGKLKMGKTIKDKRNVMFCMETAKKSNSDTLLQGLMGRFCGYEDKKNGRYLNKKVKFYIHENNKNGPSEYVKYFTTIGATSPKTGMNILHKR
;
A
#
# COMPACT_ATOMS: atom_id res chain seq x y z
N GLU A 1 8.58 28.04 -27.77
CA GLU A 1 8.71 27.11 -26.63
C GLU A 1 7.35 27.00 -25.96
N SER A 2 6.68 25.84 -26.12
CA SER A 2 5.43 25.56 -25.43
C SER A 2 5.69 25.37 -23.94
N LYS A 3 5.28 26.34 -23.13
CA LYS A 3 5.30 26.18 -21.65
C LYS A 3 4.35 25.06 -21.28
N LYS A 4 4.88 23.90 -20.88
CA LYS A 4 4.07 22.81 -20.30
C LYS A 4 3.47 23.33 -19.00
N MET A 5 2.17 23.56 -18.99
CA MET A 5 1.42 23.96 -17.81
C MET A 5 0.97 22.69 -17.07
N VAL A 6 1.44 22.49 -15.85
CA VAL A 6 0.97 21.40 -14.99
C VAL A 6 -0.24 21.92 -14.22
N ILE A 7 -1.40 21.37 -14.52
CA ILE A 7 -2.64 21.73 -13.84
C ILE A 7 -2.85 20.69 -12.72
N PHE A 8 -2.78 21.13 -11.46
CA PHE A 8 -3.13 20.33 -10.31
C PHE A 8 -4.63 20.41 -10.07
N GLN A 9 -5.35 19.36 -10.42
CA GLN A 9 -6.76 19.26 -10.04
C GLN A 9 -6.88 18.81 -8.59
N LYS A 10 -7.58 19.59 -7.76
CA LYS A 10 -7.97 19.12 -6.43
C LYS A 10 -8.93 17.94 -6.60
N PRO A 11 -8.63 16.80 -5.96
CA PRO A 11 -9.58 15.71 -5.94
C PRO A 11 -10.90 16.17 -5.32
N ASN A 12 -12.02 15.63 -5.77
CA ASN A 12 -13.30 15.92 -5.14
C ASN A 12 -13.40 15.22 -3.77
N ASN A 13 -14.46 15.52 -3.03
CA ASN A 13 -14.69 15.02 -1.66
C ASN A 13 -14.85 13.49 -1.55
N ASN A 14 -14.94 12.79 -2.68
CA ASN A 14 -15.03 11.31 -2.71
C ASN A 14 -13.67 10.64 -2.91
N TYR A 15 -12.59 11.43 -3.10
CA TYR A 15 -11.27 10.85 -3.22
C TYR A 15 -10.72 10.46 -1.85
N PHE A 16 -10.32 9.18 -1.74
CA PHE A 16 -9.63 8.64 -0.58
C PHE A 16 -8.16 8.43 -0.92
N GLY A 17 -7.29 9.24 -0.35
CA GLY A 17 -5.86 9.23 -0.62
C GLY A 17 -5.01 9.13 0.64
N ILE A 18 -3.71 9.33 0.49
CA ILE A 18 -2.73 9.25 1.60
C ILE A 18 -3.09 10.19 2.74
N LYS A 19 -3.57 11.40 2.44
CA LYS A 19 -4.00 12.37 3.45
C LYS A 19 -5.10 11.76 4.33
N GLN A 20 -6.13 11.20 3.72
CA GLN A 20 -7.24 10.55 4.43
C GLN A 20 -6.78 9.30 5.19
N MET A 21 -5.78 8.56 4.68
CA MET A 21 -5.21 7.43 5.41
C MET A 21 -4.53 7.89 6.71
N ILE A 22 -3.79 9.00 6.68
CA ILE A 22 -3.16 9.61 7.87
C ILE A 22 -4.24 10.08 8.85
N GLU A 23 -5.20 10.88 8.38
CA GLU A 23 -6.28 11.45 9.19
C GLU A 23 -7.17 10.38 9.87
N ASN A 24 -7.21 9.17 9.32
CA ASN A 24 -7.99 8.05 9.87
C ASN A 24 -7.12 7.00 10.58
N ASP A 25 -5.85 7.31 10.86
CA ASP A 25 -4.89 6.43 11.56
C ASP A 25 -4.78 5.04 10.92
N LEU A 26 -4.77 5.00 9.58
CA LEU A 26 -4.64 3.75 8.83
C LEU A 26 -3.18 3.37 8.53
N ILE A 27 -2.23 4.26 8.81
CA ILE A 27 -0.81 4.03 8.58
C ILE A 27 -0.15 3.82 9.93
N GLN A 28 0.31 2.58 10.15
CA GLN A 28 0.92 2.13 11.38
C GLN A 28 2.40 1.81 11.14
N THR A 29 3.23 1.94 12.15
CA THR A 29 4.65 1.60 12.05
C THR A 29 4.98 0.30 12.78
N PHE A 30 6.08 -0.32 12.39
CA PHE A 30 6.72 -1.43 13.10
C PHE A 30 8.24 -1.30 13.00
N ASP A 31 8.96 -1.89 13.90
CA ASP A 31 10.42 -1.98 13.97
C ASP A 31 10.95 -3.38 13.64
N ASP A 32 10.29 -4.43 14.12
CA ASP A 32 10.62 -5.80 13.75
C ASP A 32 9.59 -6.41 12.79
N TYR A 33 10.06 -6.75 11.58
CA TYR A 33 9.20 -7.30 10.54
C TYR A 33 8.72 -8.72 10.85
N SER A 34 9.53 -9.54 11.54
CA SER A 34 9.17 -10.94 11.83
C SER A 34 8.02 -11.01 12.82
N THR A 35 8.14 -10.30 13.91
CA THR A 35 7.08 -10.18 14.93
C THR A 35 5.80 -9.61 14.34
N LYS A 36 5.92 -8.55 13.53
CA LYS A 36 4.73 -7.93 12.90
C LYS A 36 4.08 -8.85 11.86
N MET A 37 4.85 -9.59 11.07
CA MET A 37 4.30 -10.58 10.15
C MET A 37 3.49 -11.65 10.89
N GLU A 38 4.02 -12.17 12.00
CA GLU A 38 3.35 -13.20 12.79
C GLU A 38 2.05 -12.67 13.42
N GLU A 39 2.08 -11.48 14.00
CA GLU A 39 0.89 -10.81 14.55
C GLU A 39 -0.20 -10.68 13.47
N LEU A 40 0.15 -10.16 12.30
CA LEU A 40 -0.80 -9.91 11.22
C LEU A 40 -1.37 -11.20 10.61
N VAL A 41 -0.56 -12.24 10.45
CA VAL A 41 -1.05 -13.53 9.94
C VAL A 41 -1.94 -14.21 10.99
N ARG A 42 -1.62 -14.10 12.28
CA ARG A 42 -2.46 -14.58 13.37
C ARG A 42 -3.82 -13.87 13.38
N GLU A 43 -3.84 -12.54 13.30
CA GLU A 43 -5.10 -11.77 13.21
C GLU A 43 -5.91 -12.17 11.97
N LEU A 44 -5.25 -12.38 10.84
CA LEU A 44 -5.88 -12.81 9.60
C LEU A 44 -6.51 -14.20 9.74
N SER A 45 -5.82 -15.14 10.39
CA SER A 45 -6.31 -16.50 10.62
C SER A 45 -7.52 -16.54 11.56
N ALA A 46 -7.54 -15.64 12.54
CA ALA A 46 -8.63 -15.52 13.52
C ALA A 46 -9.84 -14.73 12.98
N SER A 47 -9.76 -14.18 11.76
CA SER A 47 -10.87 -13.40 11.21
C SER A 47 -12.10 -14.27 10.96
N PRO A 48 -13.29 -13.89 11.51
CA PRO A 48 -14.52 -14.68 11.32
C PRO A 48 -15.04 -14.65 9.88
N ILE A 49 -14.58 -13.68 9.10
CA ILE A 49 -14.92 -13.55 7.67
C ILE A 49 -13.62 -13.66 6.87
N PRO A 50 -13.59 -14.50 5.81
CA PRO A 50 -12.40 -14.63 4.97
C PRO A 50 -11.87 -13.28 4.48
N LYS A 51 -10.58 -13.02 4.68
CA LYS A 51 -9.90 -11.77 4.35
C LYS A 51 -8.58 -12.02 3.63
N ILE A 52 -8.03 -10.97 3.06
CA ILE A 52 -6.75 -10.96 2.35
C ILE A 52 -5.77 -10.08 3.12
N GLY A 53 -4.61 -10.63 3.45
CA GLY A 53 -3.43 -9.88 3.88
C GLY A 53 -2.47 -9.70 2.71
N VAL A 54 -1.93 -8.52 2.51
CA VAL A 54 -0.99 -8.23 1.41
C VAL A 54 0.37 -7.87 2.00
N PHE A 55 1.40 -8.64 1.65
CA PHE A 55 2.78 -8.35 2.02
C PHE A 55 3.59 -8.00 0.78
N ARG A 56 4.20 -6.82 0.78
CA ARG A 56 5.19 -6.44 -0.22
C ARG A 56 6.58 -6.67 0.35
N LEU A 57 7.26 -7.71 -0.18
CA LEU A 57 8.57 -8.09 0.30
C LEU A 57 9.68 -7.36 -0.47
N ARG A 58 10.61 -6.81 0.28
CA ARG A 58 11.88 -6.31 -0.21
C ARG A 58 13.00 -6.92 0.60
N GLU A 59 13.96 -7.52 -0.07
CA GLU A 59 15.17 -8.02 0.56
C GLU A 59 16.12 -6.86 0.86
N ASP A 60 16.58 -6.77 2.10
CA ASP A 60 17.44 -5.67 2.58
C ASP A 60 18.90 -6.14 2.78
N GLY A 61 19.37 -7.09 1.99
CA GLY A 61 20.74 -7.59 2.04
C GLY A 61 20.90 -8.92 2.79
N LYS A 62 21.96 -9.06 3.59
CA LYS A 62 22.27 -10.32 4.30
C LYS A 62 21.31 -10.54 5.47
N GLY A 63 20.69 -11.71 5.51
CA GLY A 63 19.78 -12.12 6.58
C GLY A 63 18.88 -13.26 6.13
N GLU A 64 18.04 -13.77 7.05
CA GLU A 64 17.05 -14.77 6.69
C GLU A 64 16.06 -14.20 5.66
N ASN A 65 15.78 -14.99 4.63
CA ASN A 65 14.90 -14.58 3.54
C ASN A 65 13.47 -14.34 4.08
N LYS A 66 13.00 -13.10 3.96
CA LYS A 66 11.66 -12.69 4.43
C LYS A 66 10.54 -13.56 3.86
N LEU A 67 10.70 -14.06 2.64
CA LEU A 67 9.75 -14.97 2.02
C LEU A 67 9.68 -16.31 2.78
N THR A 68 10.83 -16.85 3.19
CA THR A 68 10.92 -18.08 3.97
C THR A 68 10.26 -17.91 5.34
N ILE A 69 10.55 -16.79 6.02
CA ILE A 69 9.93 -16.45 7.30
C ILE A 69 8.41 -16.40 7.16
N LEU A 70 7.92 -15.63 6.18
CA LEU A 70 6.49 -15.45 6.00
C LEU A 70 5.77 -16.76 5.64
N ARG A 71 6.36 -17.59 4.80
CA ARG A 71 5.80 -18.91 4.47
C ARG A 71 5.69 -19.80 5.71
N ARG A 72 6.75 -19.90 6.51
CA ARG A 72 6.73 -20.63 7.78
C ARG A 72 5.62 -20.15 8.72
N ILE A 73 5.45 -18.83 8.86
CA ILE A 73 4.37 -18.24 9.65
C ILE A 73 3.00 -18.64 9.07
N CYS A 74 2.81 -18.50 7.76
CA CYS A 74 1.56 -18.89 7.12
C CYS A 74 1.22 -20.37 7.35
N ASP A 75 2.21 -21.26 7.26
CA ASP A 75 2.04 -22.70 7.51
C ASP A 75 1.64 -22.97 8.96
N ASN A 76 2.27 -22.32 9.94
CA ASN A 76 1.95 -22.45 11.36
C ASN A 76 0.48 -22.06 11.66
N TYR A 77 -0.02 -21.02 11.02
CA TYR A 77 -1.40 -20.54 11.20
C TYR A 77 -2.40 -21.12 10.19
N LYS A 78 -1.96 -22.07 9.33
CA LYS A 78 -2.77 -22.70 8.29
C LYS A 78 -3.45 -21.70 7.34
N VAL A 79 -2.76 -20.61 7.05
CA VAL A 79 -3.18 -19.57 6.10
C VAL A 79 -2.48 -19.81 4.77
N SER A 80 -3.24 -19.95 3.70
CA SER A 80 -2.64 -20.10 2.37
C SER A 80 -1.92 -18.82 1.95
N CYS A 81 -0.75 -18.96 1.30
CA CYS A 81 -0.04 -17.82 0.73
C CYS A 81 0.35 -18.08 -0.73
N LYS A 82 0.27 -17.03 -1.55
CA LYS A 82 0.68 -17.07 -2.95
C LYS A 82 1.63 -15.92 -3.27
N LEU A 83 2.74 -16.25 -3.93
CA LEU A 83 3.75 -15.29 -4.38
C LEU A 83 3.39 -14.78 -5.79
N TYR A 84 3.45 -13.47 -5.95
CA TYR A 84 3.39 -12.76 -7.22
C TYR A 84 4.69 -11.97 -7.39
N ASP A 85 5.56 -12.46 -8.25
CA ASP A 85 6.85 -11.85 -8.56
C ASP A 85 6.81 -11.12 -9.92
N LYS A 86 7.97 -10.78 -10.46
CA LYS A 86 8.09 -10.05 -11.72
C LYS A 86 7.44 -10.78 -12.92
N ASP A 87 7.31 -12.10 -12.86
CA ASP A 87 6.82 -12.94 -13.96
C ASP A 87 5.30 -13.13 -13.92
N ALA A 88 4.65 -12.90 -12.75
CA ALA A 88 3.19 -12.94 -12.65
C ALA A 88 2.51 -11.79 -13.44
N GLY A 89 1.38 -11.99 -14.07
CA GLY A 89 0.59 -10.96 -14.74
C GLY A 89 0.06 -9.88 -13.77
N ASP A 90 0.08 -8.61 -14.17
CA ASP A 90 -0.51 -7.53 -13.34
C ASP A 90 -2.01 -7.70 -13.15
N GLU A 91 -2.69 -8.26 -14.15
CA GLU A 91 -4.12 -8.55 -14.10
C GLU A 91 -4.40 -9.70 -13.12
N GLU A 92 -3.57 -10.74 -13.13
CA GLU A 92 -3.67 -11.85 -12.20
C GLU A 92 -3.56 -11.40 -10.75
N LEU A 93 -2.59 -10.53 -10.44
CA LEU A 93 -2.44 -9.95 -9.12
C LEU A 93 -3.64 -9.08 -8.72
N THR A 94 -4.12 -8.24 -9.63
CA THR A 94 -5.30 -7.39 -9.38
C THR A 94 -6.51 -8.26 -9.08
N ASN A 95 -6.79 -9.25 -9.91
CA ASN A 95 -7.88 -10.19 -9.72
C ASN A 95 -7.76 -10.96 -8.40
N ALA A 96 -6.54 -11.36 -8.02
CA ALA A 96 -6.32 -12.03 -6.75
C ALA A 96 -6.66 -11.15 -5.54
N ILE A 97 -6.42 -9.84 -5.61
CA ILE A 97 -6.75 -8.89 -4.54
C ILE A 97 -8.25 -8.56 -4.51
N GLU A 98 -8.86 -8.37 -5.67
CA GLU A 98 -10.25 -7.93 -5.81
C GLU A 98 -11.26 -9.08 -5.61
N THR A 99 -10.87 -10.32 -5.90
CA THR A 99 -11.76 -11.47 -5.76
C THR A 99 -11.98 -11.82 -4.28
N LYS A 100 -13.26 -11.93 -3.90
CA LYS A 100 -13.67 -12.36 -2.56
C LYS A 100 -13.06 -13.73 -2.23
N PRO A 101 -12.28 -13.86 -1.15
CA PRO A 101 -11.68 -15.13 -0.78
C PRO A 101 -12.71 -16.07 -0.13
N THR A 102 -12.60 -17.36 -0.39
CA THR A 102 -13.38 -18.40 0.30
C THR A 102 -12.78 -18.77 1.66
N LYS A 103 -11.45 -18.62 1.80
CA LYS A 103 -10.69 -18.73 3.04
C LYS A 103 -9.72 -17.56 3.13
N SER A 104 -9.36 -17.15 4.34
CA SER A 104 -8.33 -16.13 4.55
C SER A 104 -7.03 -16.53 3.87
N ARG A 105 -6.38 -15.60 3.19
CA ARG A 105 -5.15 -15.85 2.44
C ARG A 105 -4.19 -14.69 2.48
N VAL A 106 -2.92 -14.99 2.30
CA VAL A 106 -1.84 -14.02 2.14
C VAL A 106 -1.46 -13.91 0.67
N ILE A 107 -1.39 -12.68 0.17
CA ILE A 107 -0.82 -12.33 -1.13
C ILE A 107 0.56 -11.74 -0.88
N ILE A 108 1.57 -12.36 -1.47
CA ILE A 108 2.96 -11.93 -1.36
C ILE A 108 3.38 -11.29 -2.67
N ILE A 109 3.92 -10.08 -2.62
CA ILE A 109 4.35 -9.32 -3.78
C ILE A 109 5.87 -9.09 -3.68
N LYS A 110 6.62 -9.53 -4.69
CA LYS A 110 8.08 -9.35 -4.76
C LYS A 110 8.47 -8.76 -6.13
N GLY A 111 9.17 -7.62 -6.12
CA GLY A 111 9.64 -6.99 -7.36
C GLY A 111 8.55 -6.43 -8.28
N LYS A 112 7.30 -6.42 -7.84
CA LYS A 112 6.14 -5.90 -8.59
C LYS A 112 5.43 -4.76 -7.90
N LEU A 113 4.42 -4.30 -8.56
CA LEU A 113 3.61 -3.11 -8.38
C LEU A 113 4.25 -1.89 -9.05
N LYS A 114 4.31 -1.93 -10.38
CA LYS A 114 4.63 -0.74 -11.18
C LYS A 114 3.49 0.27 -11.07
N MET A 115 3.82 1.55 -11.17
CA MET A 115 2.87 2.67 -11.06
C MET A 115 1.71 2.54 -12.05
N GLY A 116 0.52 3.00 -11.67
CA GLY A 116 -0.57 3.29 -12.60
C GLY A 116 -1.83 2.42 -12.52
N LYS A 117 -1.87 1.34 -11.76
CA LYS A 117 -3.11 0.54 -11.60
C LYS A 117 -3.69 0.70 -10.20
N THR A 118 -4.93 1.13 -10.10
CA THR A 118 -5.69 1.24 -8.84
C THR A 118 -6.45 -0.05 -8.57
N ILE A 119 -6.44 -0.51 -7.33
CA ILE A 119 -7.28 -1.62 -6.87
C ILE A 119 -8.68 -1.05 -6.62
N LYS A 120 -9.65 -1.52 -7.39
CA LYS A 120 -11.03 -1.02 -7.33
C LYS A 120 -11.77 -1.59 -6.14
N ASP A 121 -11.73 -2.91 -5.94
CA ASP A 121 -12.40 -3.56 -4.81
C ASP A 121 -11.41 -3.96 -3.71
N LYS A 122 -11.47 -3.22 -2.60
CA LYS A 122 -10.60 -3.38 -1.42
C LYS A 122 -11.33 -3.99 -0.22
N ARG A 123 -12.61 -4.31 -0.35
CA ARG A 123 -13.47 -4.74 0.78
C ARG A 123 -12.97 -5.99 1.49
N ASN A 124 -12.26 -6.83 0.75
CA ASN A 124 -11.73 -8.08 1.27
C ASN A 124 -10.31 -7.97 1.82
N VAL A 125 -9.62 -6.86 1.57
CA VAL A 125 -8.26 -6.63 2.10
C VAL A 125 -8.37 -6.14 3.54
N MET A 126 -7.65 -6.81 4.43
CA MET A 126 -7.60 -6.47 5.85
C MET A 126 -6.45 -5.50 6.13
N PHE A 127 -5.29 -5.80 5.58
CA PHE A 127 -4.09 -4.99 5.74
C PHE A 127 -3.13 -5.12 4.55
N CYS A 128 -2.21 -4.16 4.48
CA CYS A 128 -1.03 -4.20 3.62
C CYS A 128 0.22 -3.93 4.45
N MET A 129 1.29 -4.69 4.25
CA MET A 129 2.57 -4.48 4.91
C MET A 129 3.69 -4.32 3.89
N GLU A 130 4.46 -3.23 4.01
CA GLU A 130 5.70 -2.99 3.26
C GLU A 130 6.90 -3.34 4.15
N THR A 131 7.73 -4.28 3.73
CA THR A 131 8.83 -4.78 4.57
C THR A 131 10.16 -4.07 4.36
N ALA A 132 10.24 -3.08 3.48
CA ALA A 132 11.47 -2.32 3.26
C ALA A 132 11.83 -1.47 4.48
N LYS A 133 13.05 -1.63 5.02
CA LYS A 133 13.57 -0.81 6.12
C LYS A 133 13.79 0.65 5.73
N LYS A 134 14.24 0.89 4.49
CA LYS A 134 14.36 2.22 3.89
C LYS A 134 13.73 2.18 2.52
N SER A 135 12.73 3.00 2.30
CA SER A 135 12.09 3.19 1.02
C SER A 135 12.17 4.65 0.62
N ASN A 136 12.39 4.88 -0.68
CA ASN A 136 12.07 6.17 -1.25
C ASN A 136 10.55 6.38 -1.09
N SER A 137 10.14 7.58 -0.65
CA SER A 137 8.73 7.94 -0.43
C SER A 137 7.86 7.65 -1.67
N ASP A 138 8.39 7.87 -2.86
CA ASP A 138 7.68 7.56 -4.10
C ASP A 138 7.39 6.06 -4.26
N THR A 139 8.39 5.22 -3.97
CA THR A 139 8.22 3.76 -4.07
C THR A 139 7.24 3.23 -3.03
N LEU A 140 7.30 3.77 -1.81
CA LEU A 140 6.42 3.38 -0.73
C LEU A 140 4.97 3.80 -1.03
N LEU A 141 4.78 5.07 -1.36
CA LEU A 141 3.47 5.68 -1.42
C LEU A 141 2.77 5.46 -2.76
N GLN A 142 3.50 5.58 -3.87
CA GLN A 142 2.94 5.34 -5.21
C GLN A 142 2.91 3.85 -5.57
N GLY A 143 3.79 3.05 -4.99
CA GLY A 143 3.82 1.61 -5.21
C GLY A 143 2.65 0.90 -4.53
N LEU A 144 2.73 0.69 -3.21
CA LEU A 144 1.72 -0.08 -2.49
C LEU A 144 0.51 0.78 -2.11
N MET A 145 0.71 1.83 -1.32
CA MET A 145 -0.38 2.62 -0.74
C MET A 145 -1.19 3.35 -1.80
N GLY A 146 -0.54 3.95 -2.81
CA GLY A 146 -1.21 4.68 -3.88
C GLY A 146 -2.16 3.84 -4.72
N ARG A 147 -1.99 2.51 -4.74
CA ARG A 147 -2.93 1.61 -5.43
C ARG A 147 -4.24 1.43 -4.70
N PHE A 148 -4.24 1.70 -3.41
CA PHE A 148 -5.44 1.70 -2.57
C PHE A 148 -6.07 3.09 -2.45
N CYS A 149 -5.46 4.12 -3.06
CA CYS A 149 -6.06 5.43 -3.25
C CYS A 149 -7.07 5.39 -4.40
N GLY A 150 -8.01 6.32 -4.42
CA GLY A 150 -8.95 6.46 -5.53
C GLY A 150 -10.25 7.10 -5.11
N TYR A 151 -11.16 7.21 -6.07
CA TYR A 151 -12.52 7.64 -5.80
C TYR A 151 -13.29 6.47 -5.21
N GLU A 152 -13.97 6.72 -4.12
CA GLU A 152 -14.77 5.73 -3.43
C GLU A 152 -16.24 6.15 -3.40
N ASP A 153 -17.10 5.20 -3.69
CA ASP A 153 -18.53 5.40 -3.52
C ASP A 153 -18.86 5.60 -2.06
N LYS A 154 -19.69 6.59 -1.76
CA LYS A 154 -20.23 6.84 -0.45
C LYS A 154 -21.71 6.48 -0.42
N LYS A 155 -22.11 5.74 0.60
CA LYS A 155 -23.50 5.53 0.94
C LYS A 155 -23.77 6.18 2.30
N ASN A 156 -24.71 7.12 2.38
CA ASN A 156 -25.03 7.86 3.59
C ASN A 156 -23.79 8.58 4.22
N GLY A 157 -22.94 9.15 3.37
CA GLY A 157 -21.72 9.87 3.80
C GLY A 157 -20.54 8.98 4.23
N ARG A 158 -20.69 7.64 4.22
CA ARG A 158 -19.66 6.69 4.59
C ARG A 158 -19.09 6.00 3.35
N TYR A 159 -17.77 5.83 3.31
CA TYR A 159 -17.12 5.05 2.27
C TYR A 159 -17.58 3.59 2.32
N LEU A 160 -17.93 3.02 1.16
CA LEU A 160 -18.39 1.63 1.04
C LEU A 160 -17.24 0.63 1.22
N ASN A 161 -16.04 0.98 0.77
CA ASN A 161 -14.87 0.14 0.95
C ASN A 161 -14.36 0.22 2.39
N LYS A 162 -14.04 -0.94 2.96
CA LYS A 162 -13.40 -1.00 4.27
C LYS A 162 -12.01 -0.36 4.17
N LYS A 163 -11.67 0.46 5.14
CA LYS A 163 -10.37 1.10 5.23
C LYS A 163 -9.29 0.05 5.49
N VAL A 164 -8.36 -0.06 4.55
CA VAL A 164 -7.22 -0.98 4.66
C VAL A 164 -6.17 -0.36 5.56
N LYS A 165 -5.66 -1.12 6.53
CA LYS A 165 -4.53 -0.70 7.36
C LYS A 165 -3.22 -0.94 6.62
N PHE A 166 -2.29 0.00 6.73
CA PHE A 166 -0.95 -0.06 6.14
C PHE A 166 0.10 -0.10 7.23
N TYR A 167 1.01 -1.07 7.13
CA TYR A 167 2.13 -1.22 8.04
C TYR A 167 3.42 -0.95 7.31
N ILE A 168 4.21 0.01 7.83
CA ILE A 168 5.49 0.43 7.27
C ILE A 168 6.56 0.40 8.35
N HIS A 169 7.82 0.17 7.97
CA HIS A 169 8.91 0.20 8.93
C HIS A 169 9.05 1.60 9.53
N GLU A 170 9.40 1.71 10.81
CA GLU A 170 9.50 2.97 11.56
C GLU A 170 10.43 3.98 10.87
N ASN A 171 11.50 3.54 10.23
CA ASN A 171 12.39 4.41 9.45
C ASN A 171 11.70 5.16 8.30
N ASN A 172 10.50 4.74 7.92
CA ASN A 172 9.70 5.35 6.86
C ASN A 172 8.53 6.18 7.41
N LYS A 173 8.42 6.36 8.73
CA LYS A 173 7.25 6.98 9.40
C LYS A 173 6.91 8.38 8.91
N ASN A 174 7.91 9.16 8.54
CA ASN A 174 7.71 10.53 8.07
C ASN A 174 7.30 10.60 6.59
N GLY A 175 7.56 9.56 5.81
CA GLY A 175 7.33 9.55 4.36
C GLY A 175 5.91 9.94 3.95
N PRO A 176 4.84 9.39 4.56
CA PRO A 176 3.47 9.78 4.24
C PRO A 176 3.18 11.26 4.47
N SER A 177 3.60 11.81 5.61
CA SER A 177 3.39 13.23 5.96
C SER A 177 4.20 14.17 5.06
N GLU A 178 5.44 13.82 4.75
CA GLU A 178 6.29 14.56 3.82
C GLU A 178 5.69 14.55 2.40
N TYR A 179 5.15 13.43 1.96
CA TYR A 179 4.47 13.31 0.67
C TYR A 179 3.26 14.24 0.60
N VAL A 180 2.39 14.24 1.60
CA VAL A 180 1.22 15.11 1.66
C VAL A 180 1.64 16.57 1.68
N LYS A 181 2.63 16.94 2.50
CA LYS A 181 3.19 18.30 2.57
C LYS A 181 3.74 18.75 1.22
N TYR A 182 4.50 17.88 0.53
CA TYR A 182 5.06 18.16 -0.78
C TYR A 182 3.97 18.50 -1.81
N PHE A 183 2.93 17.68 -1.93
CA PHE A 183 1.86 17.94 -2.88
C PHE A 183 1.00 19.16 -2.51
N THR A 184 0.80 19.41 -1.23
CA THR A 184 0.11 20.62 -0.76
C THR A 184 0.92 21.89 -1.11
N THR A 185 2.24 21.83 -0.93
CA THR A 185 3.14 22.95 -1.23
C THR A 185 3.22 23.21 -2.74
N ILE A 186 3.32 22.16 -3.57
CA ILE A 186 3.32 22.29 -5.02
C ILE A 186 2.01 22.91 -5.52
N GLY A 187 0.87 22.48 -4.97
CA GLY A 187 -0.43 23.05 -5.33
C GLY A 187 -0.61 24.50 -4.87
N ALA A 188 0.19 24.98 -3.92
CA ALA A 188 0.17 26.35 -3.41
C ALA A 188 1.23 27.27 -4.06
N THR A 189 2.26 26.68 -4.70
CA THR A 189 3.36 27.44 -5.31
C THR A 189 3.15 27.68 -6.82
N SER A 190 3.83 28.70 -7.36
CA SER A 190 3.76 28.99 -8.78
C SER A 190 4.21 27.82 -9.65
N PRO A 191 3.72 27.70 -10.89
CA PRO A 191 4.11 26.61 -11.81
C PRO A 191 5.62 26.44 -12.00
N LYS A 192 6.40 27.53 -11.88
CA LYS A 192 7.87 27.51 -11.97
C LYS A 192 8.54 26.73 -10.85
N THR A 193 8.03 26.84 -9.62
CA THR A 193 8.59 26.13 -8.45
C THR A 193 8.25 24.64 -8.51
N GLY A 194 7.04 24.28 -8.91
CA GLY A 194 6.63 22.89 -9.10
C GLY A 194 7.45 22.16 -10.17
N MET A 195 7.74 22.82 -11.31
CA MET A 195 8.58 22.25 -12.36
C MET A 195 10.03 21.99 -11.91
N ASN A 196 10.62 22.89 -11.11
CA ASN A 196 11.98 22.72 -10.60
C ASN A 196 12.12 21.55 -9.63
N ILE A 197 11.07 21.20 -8.90
CA ILE A 197 11.06 20.07 -7.98
C ILE A 197 10.94 18.75 -8.73
N LEU A 198 10.16 18.71 -9.81
CA LEU A 198 10.01 17.50 -10.65
C LEU A 198 11.25 17.17 -11.49
N HIS A 199 12.10 18.16 -11.80
CA HIS A 199 13.34 17.96 -12.57
C HIS A 199 14.59 17.69 -11.72
N LYS A 200 14.51 17.72 -10.40
CA LYS A 200 15.62 17.38 -9.48
C LYS A 200 15.68 15.88 -9.11
N ARG A 201 15.14 15.04 -9.95
CA ARG A 201 15.27 13.56 -9.80
C ARG A 201 16.39 13.01 -10.65
#